data_7ddf834fbe815139979c09bc68a9f0af
#
_entry.id   7ddf834fbe815139979c09bc68a9f0af
#
_cell.length_a   1.000
_cell.length_b   1.000
_cell.length_c   1.000
_cell.angle_alpha   90.00
_cell.angle_beta   90.00
_cell.angle_gamma   90.00
#
_symmetry.space_group_name_H-M   'P 1'
#
loop_
_entity.id
_entity.type
_entity.pdbx_description
1 polymer ?
#
loop_
_entity_poly.entity_id
_entity_poly.type
_entity_poly.pdbx_seq_one_letter_code
_entity_poly.pdbx_strand_id
1 'polypeptide(L)'
;MLRFILLLGLGVALLVAGACDEQPTESPLIQAARTGSLDTIKLLLDSGADVNLPGPTGDDWDATPLQHAILARQSGAVRLLLERGADPNRVAGPNAPAPLLLAAGDTDPTFVSLLLAHGADPAIEGESGVTPLSRAVSAGTINGPDRPMFGGCRVETVRALLSHDPALRLKRNSAGNNAIWWARFQRCGDVLRLIGE
;
A
#
# COMPACT_ATOMS: atom_id res chain seq x y z
N MET A 1 77.67 11.56 -15.76
CA MET A 1 77.72 10.21 -15.15
C MET A 1 76.52 10.04 -14.29
N LEU A 2 75.47 9.45 -14.79
CA LEU A 2 74.20 9.31 -14.03
C LEU A 2 73.78 7.83 -14.12
N ARG A 3 73.78 7.16 -13.00
CA ARG A 3 73.37 5.75 -12.86
C ARG A 3 71.90 5.62 -12.86
N PHE A 4 71.36 4.91 -13.84
CA PHE A 4 69.98 4.39 -13.81
C PHE A 4 69.87 3.33 -12.73
N ILE A 5 68.93 3.55 -11.81
CA ILE A 5 68.43 2.51 -10.93
C ILE A 5 67.03 2.17 -11.41
N LEU A 6 66.95 0.98 -12.01
CA LEU A 6 65.66 0.37 -12.41
C LEU A 6 65.07 -0.25 -11.16
N LEU A 7 64.05 0.38 -10.58
CA LEU A 7 63.19 -0.26 -9.57
C LEU A 7 61.94 -0.77 -10.25
N LEU A 8 61.92 -2.09 -10.46
CA LEU A 8 60.69 -2.83 -10.73
C LEU A 8 59.79 -2.76 -9.52
N GLY A 9 58.89 -1.79 -9.50
CA GLY A 9 57.76 -1.75 -8.59
C GLY A 9 56.60 -2.48 -9.22
N LEU A 10 56.24 -3.65 -8.66
CA LEU A 10 54.99 -4.30 -8.95
C LEU A 10 53.86 -3.30 -8.60
N GLY A 11 53.32 -2.68 -9.62
CA GLY A 11 52.09 -1.92 -9.53
C GLY A 11 50.94 -2.90 -9.26
N VAL A 12 50.62 -3.10 -8.01
CA VAL A 12 49.29 -3.56 -7.66
C VAL A 12 48.33 -2.45 -8.07
N ALA A 13 47.82 -2.57 -9.29
CA ALA A 13 46.65 -1.79 -9.68
C ALA A 13 45.53 -2.20 -8.74
N LEU A 14 45.32 -1.40 -7.66
CA LEU A 14 44.08 -1.39 -6.97
C LEU A 14 43.03 -0.97 -7.99
N LEU A 15 42.38 -1.95 -8.59
CA LEU A 15 41.09 -1.77 -9.19
C LEU A 15 40.19 -1.32 -8.02
N VAL A 16 40.09 -0.01 -7.82
CA VAL A 16 38.96 0.58 -7.18
C VAL A 16 37.79 0.22 -8.10
N ALA A 17 37.23 -0.97 -7.86
CA ALA A 17 35.92 -1.29 -8.39
C ALA A 17 35.06 -0.09 -8.03
N GLY A 18 34.57 0.58 -9.06
CA GLY A 18 33.69 1.72 -8.89
C GLY A 18 32.68 1.37 -7.83
N ALA A 19 32.47 2.29 -6.89
CA ALA A 19 31.27 2.29 -6.09
C ALA A 19 30.14 2.21 -7.11
N CYS A 20 29.63 1.00 -7.34
CA CYS A 20 28.30 0.84 -7.87
C CYS A 20 27.47 1.68 -6.93
N ASP A 21 26.82 2.65 -7.50
CA ASP A 21 25.71 3.38 -6.89
C ASP A 21 24.75 2.27 -6.40
N GLU A 22 24.98 1.78 -5.17
CA GLU A 22 24.06 0.85 -4.51
C GLU A 22 22.82 1.68 -4.27
N GLN A 23 21.95 1.70 -5.28
CA GLN A 23 20.55 2.03 -5.09
C GLN A 23 20.12 1.29 -3.82
N PRO A 24 19.48 1.94 -2.85
CA PRO A 24 19.06 1.27 -1.64
C PRO A 24 18.27 0.03 -2.06
N THR A 25 18.89 -1.13 -1.89
CA THR A 25 18.31 -2.39 -2.34
C THR A 25 17.01 -2.58 -1.58
N GLU A 26 15.93 -2.74 -2.32
CA GLU A 26 14.61 -3.03 -1.75
C GLU A 26 14.75 -4.13 -0.69
N SER A 27 14.16 -3.93 0.48
CA SER A 27 14.19 -4.93 1.56
C SER A 27 13.75 -6.30 1.03
N PRO A 28 14.48 -7.39 1.32
CA PRO A 28 14.10 -8.75 0.89
C PRO A 28 12.66 -9.11 1.28
N LEU A 29 12.17 -8.61 2.42
CA LEU A 29 10.78 -8.82 2.86
C LEU A 29 9.78 -8.10 1.97
N ILE A 30 10.09 -6.88 1.54
CA ILE A 30 9.27 -6.11 0.60
C ILE A 30 9.20 -6.83 -0.75
N GLN A 31 10.34 -7.28 -1.26
CA GLN A 31 10.39 -8.04 -2.51
C GLN A 31 9.57 -9.33 -2.42
N ALA A 32 9.70 -10.09 -1.31
CA ALA A 32 8.93 -11.31 -1.07
C ALA A 32 7.42 -11.02 -0.95
N ALA A 33 7.04 -9.92 -0.30
CA ALA A 33 5.65 -9.47 -0.18
C ALA A 33 5.05 -9.11 -1.54
N ARG A 34 5.82 -8.39 -2.37
CA ARG A 34 5.41 -7.99 -3.73
C ARG A 34 5.25 -9.17 -4.67
N THR A 35 6.13 -10.16 -4.56
CA THR A 35 6.08 -11.39 -5.40
C THR A 35 5.13 -12.45 -4.87
N GLY A 36 4.64 -12.31 -3.62
CA GLY A 36 3.77 -13.28 -2.97
C GLY A 36 4.48 -14.56 -2.52
N SER A 37 5.80 -14.52 -2.31
CA SER A 37 6.63 -15.67 -1.94
C SER A 37 6.45 -16.02 -0.46
N LEU A 38 5.41 -16.78 -0.12
CA LEU A 38 5.01 -17.06 1.27
C LEU A 38 6.11 -17.72 2.11
N ASP A 39 6.85 -18.66 1.53
CA ASP A 39 7.93 -19.35 2.26
C ASP A 39 9.10 -18.41 2.55
N THR A 40 9.42 -17.49 1.63
CA THR A 40 10.44 -16.46 1.86
C THR A 40 9.98 -15.47 2.93
N ILE A 41 8.71 -15.04 2.92
CA ILE A 41 8.14 -14.18 3.97
C ILE A 41 8.28 -14.85 5.33
N LYS A 42 7.88 -16.13 5.46
CA LYS A 42 8.01 -16.88 6.71
C LYS A 42 9.46 -16.93 7.19
N LEU A 43 10.37 -17.34 6.31
CA LEU A 43 11.79 -17.44 6.63
C LEU A 43 12.37 -16.11 7.13
N LEU A 44 12.07 -15.02 6.45
CA LEU A 44 12.58 -13.70 6.82
C LEU A 44 12.01 -13.23 8.16
N LEU A 45 10.71 -13.40 8.40
CA LEU A 45 10.08 -13.06 9.68
C LEU A 45 10.57 -13.94 10.83
N ASP A 46 10.75 -15.24 10.60
CA ASP A 46 11.29 -16.18 11.59
C ASP A 46 12.78 -15.87 11.92
N SER A 47 13.50 -15.24 10.98
CA SER A 47 14.88 -14.74 11.22
C SER A 47 14.94 -13.35 11.86
N GLY A 48 13.80 -12.74 12.19
CA GLY A 48 13.72 -11.48 12.94
C GLY A 48 13.61 -10.23 12.06
N ALA A 49 13.23 -10.35 10.78
CA ALA A 49 12.95 -9.18 9.96
C ALA A 49 11.76 -8.39 10.53
N ASP A 50 11.86 -7.07 10.55
CA ASP A 50 10.76 -6.20 10.98
C ASP A 50 9.64 -6.21 9.93
N VAL A 51 8.48 -6.76 10.31
CA VAL A 51 7.29 -6.88 9.47
C VAL A 51 6.73 -5.53 9.02
N ASN A 52 7.05 -4.46 9.76
CA ASN A 52 6.56 -3.11 9.53
C ASN A 52 7.60 -2.14 8.95
N LEU A 53 8.82 -2.62 8.63
CA LEU A 53 9.87 -1.77 8.08
C LEU A 53 9.50 -1.28 6.68
N PRO A 54 9.32 0.03 6.45
CA PRO A 54 8.96 0.55 5.15
C PRO A 54 10.17 0.57 4.21
N GLY A 55 9.90 0.64 2.91
CA GLY A 55 10.89 0.84 1.87
C GLY A 55 10.28 1.45 0.62
N PRO A 56 11.11 1.84 -0.35
CA PRO A 56 10.70 2.62 -1.51
C PRO A 56 9.70 1.86 -2.38
N THR A 57 8.67 2.58 -2.86
CA THR A 57 7.71 2.07 -3.85
C THR A 57 8.16 2.31 -5.29
N GLY A 58 9.15 3.16 -5.50
CA GLY A 58 9.50 3.73 -6.81
C GLY A 58 8.76 5.04 -7.12
N ASP A 59 7.76 5.36 -6.32
CA ASP A 59 7.04 6.64 -6.29
C ASP A 59 7.60 7.52 -5.15
N ASP A 60 7.02 8.69 -4.90
CA ASP A 60 7.50 9.65 -3.91
C ASP A 60 7.14 9.29 -2.44
N TRP A 61 6.87 8.03 -2.14
CA TRP A 61 6.55 7.57 -0.79
C TRP A 61 7.06 6.16 -0.51
N ASP A 62 7.32 5.89 0.78
CA ASP A 62 7.68 4.57 1.25
C ASP A 62 6.45 3.74 1.60
N ALA A 63 6.55 2.42 1.46
CA ALA A 63 5.49 1.49 1.81
C ALA A 63 5.99 0.36 2.71
N THR A 64 5.10 -0.10 3.61
CA THR A 64 5.36 -1.30 4.39
C THR A 64 5.26 -2.56 3.51
N PRO A 65 5.82 -3.71 3.94
CA PRO A 65 5.61 -4.99 3.25
C PRO A 65 4.13 -5.31 3.02
N LEU A 66 3.26 -4.96 3.99
CA LEU A 66 1.81 -5.13 3.86
C LEU A 66 1.23 -4.29 2.71
N GLN A 67 1.62 -3.02 2.61
CA GLN A 67 1.16 -2.13 1.53
C GLN A 67 1.67 -2.61 0.17
N HIS A 68 2.93 -3.06 0.08
CA HIS A 68 3.47 -3.66 -1.15
C HIS A 68 2.71 -4.92 -1.57
N ALA A 69 2.32 -5.80 -0.62
CA ALA A 69 1.52 -6.98 -0.91
C ALA A 69 0.12 -6.62 -1.42
N ILE A 70 -0.52 -5.57 -0.86
CA ILE A 70 -1.83 -5.07 -1.34
C ILE A 70 -1.71 -4.50 -2.75
N LEU A 71 -0.73 -3.64 -3.01
CA LEU A 71 -0.48 -3.04 -4.33
C LEU A 71 -0.21 -4.11 -5.40
N ALA A 72 0.52 -5.16 -5.04
CA ALA A 72 0.81 -6.30 -5.90
C ALA A 72 -0.32 -7.36 -5.93
N ARG A 73 -1.43 -7.13 -5.21
CA ARG A 73 -2.61 -8.01 -5.15
C ARG A 73 -2.29 -9.42 -4.65
N GLN A 74 -1.34 -9.57 -3.74
CA GLN A 74 -0.90 -10.84 -3.18
C GLN A 74 -1.69 -11.21 -1.91
N SER A 75 -2.90 -11.71 -2.05
CA SER A 75 -3.80 -11.98 -0.92
C SER A 75 -3.22 -12.95 0.12
N GLY A 76 -2.46 -13.96 -0.32
CA GLY A 76 -1.75 -14.87 0.57
C GLY A 76 -0.68 -14.16 1.41
N ALA A 77 0.10 -13.26 0.79
CA ALA A 77 1.10 -12.47 1.49
C ALA A 77 0.45 -11.47 2.47
N VAL A 78 -0.64 -10.80 2.07
CA VAL A 78 -1.42 -9.91 2.95
C VAL A 78 -1.87 -10.65 4.20
N ARG A 79 -2.50 -11.82 4.04
CA ARG A 79 -2.94 -12.64 5.17
C ARG A 79 -1.77 -13.02 6.08
N LEU A 80 -0.71 -13.55 5.51
CA LEU A 80 0.47 -14.00 6.28
C LEU A 80 1.13 -12.85 7.05
N LEU A 81 1.29 -11.68 6.41
CA LEU A 81 1.88 -10.51 7.07
C LEU A 81 1.02 -10.03 8.25
N LEU A 82 -0.31 -9.98 8.08
CA LEU A 82 -1.25 -9.62 9.16
C LEU A 82 -1.19 -10.64 10.31
N GLU A 83 -1.18 -11.95 10.01
CA GLU A 83 -1.01 -13.03 11.00
C GLU A 83 0.33 -12.94 11.76
N ARG A 84 1.35 -12.33 11.14
CA ARG A 84 2.67 -12.11 11.72
C ARG A 84 2.84 -10.74 12.38
N GLY A 85 1.75 -9.99 12.58
CA GLY A 85 1.73 -8.74 13.32
C GLY A 85 2.04 -7.49 12.50
N ALA A 86 1.84 -7.54 11.18
CA ALA A 86 1.84 -6.31 10.39
C ALA A 86 0.72 -5.37 10.87
N ASP A 87 1.06 -4.11 11.11
CA ASP A 87 0.11 -3.09 11.54
C ASP A 87 -0.78 -2.67 10.38
N PRO A 88 -2.11 -2.95 10.41
CA PRO A 88 -3.03 -2.63 9.33
C PRO A 88 -3.32 -1.12 9.21
N ASN A 89 -2.87 -0.31 10.18
CA ASN A 89 -3.10 1.14 10.22
C ASN A 89 -1.82 1.94 9.93
N ARG A 90 -0.68 1.26 9.71
CA ARG A 90 0.59 1.96 9.55
C ARG A 90 0.63 2.78 8.27
N VAL A 91 0.87 4.07 8.44
CA VAL A 91 1.20 5.02 7.37
C VAL A 91 2.72 5.17 7.36
N ALA A 92 3.37 4.78 6.26
CA ALA A 92 4.83 4.67 6.21
C ALA A 92 5.55 5.99 5.92
N GLY A 93 4.87 6.95 5.33
CA GLY A 93 5.44 8.26 4.99
C GLY A 93 4.35 9.33 4.91
N PRO A 94 4.72 10.60 4.74
CA PRO A 94 3.76 11.71 4.80
C PRO A 94 2.65 11.63 3.75
N ASN A 95 2.92 11.04 2.60
CA ASN A 95 1.96 10.89 1.50
C ASN A 95 1.51 9.43 1.29
N ALA A 96 1.94 8.51 2.16
CA ALA A 96 1.58 7.11 2.04
C ALA A 96 0.12 6.90 2.46
N PRO A 97 -0.73 6.33 1.60
CA PRO A 97 -2.10 6.01 1.99
C PRO A 97 -2.10 4.84 2.98
N ALA A 98 -2.99 4.87 3.97
CA ALA A 98 -3.18 3.75 4.86
C ALA A 98 -3.55 2.46 4.09
N PRO A 99 -3.17 1.26 4.58
CA PRO A 99 -3.47 -0.01 3.92
C PRO A 99 -4.94 -0.18 3.54
N LEU A 100 -5.87 0.23 4.40
CA LEU A 100 -7.30 0.13 4.12
C LEU A 100 -7.76 1.09 3.01
N LEU A 101 -7.11 2.26 2.85
CA LEU A 101 -7.38 3.16 1.73
C LEU A 101 -6.90 2.58 0.39
N LEU A 102 -5.77 1.88 0.37
CA LEU A 102 -5.29 1.15 -0.82
C LEU A 102 -6.29 0.05 -1.20
N ALA A 103 -6.65 -0.79 -0.22
CA ALA A 103 -7.56 -1.90 -0.42
C ALA A 103 -8.97 -1.45 -0.87
N ALA A 104 -9.48 -0.33 -0.34
CA ALA A 104 -10.81 0.19 -0.69
C ALA A 104 -10.90 0.67 -2.16
N GLY A 105 -9.77 1.01 -2.77
CA GLY A 105 -9.69 1.35 -4.20
C GLY A 105 -9.60 0.12 -5.12
N ASP A 106 -9.34 -1.07 -4.59
CA ASP A 106 -9.23 -2.30 -5.37
C ASP A 106 -10.61 -2.89 -5.72
N THR A 107 -10.64 -3.77 -6.71
CA THR A 107 -11.84 -4.51 -7.13
C THR A 107 -12.14 -5.70 -6.24
N ASP A 108 -11.14 -6.20 -5.52
CA ASP A 108 -11.25 -7.39 -4.67
C ASP A 108 -11.54 -6.98 -3.22
N PRO A 109 -12.75 -7.22 -2.70
CA PRO A 109 -13.12 -6.87 -1.33
C PRO A 109 -12.41 -7.73 -0.27
N THR A 110 -11.70 -8.79 -0.68
CA THR A 110 -10.97 -9.69 0.23
C THR A 110 -9.93 -8.93 1.05
N PHE A 111 -9.22 -7.99 0.44
CA PHE A 111 -8.22 -7.18 1.15
C PHE A 111 -8.85 -6.33 2.26
N VAL A 112 -9.99 -5.70 1.96
CA VAL A 112 -10.75 -4.93 2.95
C VAL A 112 -11.19 -5.82 4.10
N SER A 113 -11.75 -6.99 3.80
CA SER A 113 -12.21 -7.94 4.82
C SER A 113 -11.07 -8.45 5.70
N LEU A 114 -9.90 -8.76 5.11
CA LEU A 114 -8.70 -9.16 5.85
C LEU A 114 -8.20 -8.06 6.78
N LEU A 115 -8.08 -6.84 6.28
CA LEU A 115 -7.61 -5.70 7.06
C LEU A 115 -8.55 -5.39 8.23
N LEU A 116 -9.87 -5.36 8.00
CA LEU A 116 -10.87 -5.12 9.03
C LEU A 116 -10.85 -6.22 10.11
N ALA A 117 -10.68 -7.49 9.71
CA ALA A 117 -10.56 -8.61 10.64
C ALA A 117 -9.32 -8.52 11.54
N HIS A 118 -8.29 -7.79 11.12
CA HIS A 118 -7.06 -7.55 11.88
C HIS A 118 -6.98 -6.15 12.52
N GLY A 119 -8.10 -5.43 12.62
CA GLY A 119 -8.18 -4.17 13.36
C GLY A 119 -7.80 -2.92 12.56
N ALA A 120 -7.96 -2.95 11.24
CA ALA A 120 -7.88 -1.72 10.46
C ALA A 120 -9.01 -0.76 10.85
N ASP A 121 -8.67 0.53 11.01
CA ASP A 121 -9.65 1.57 11.29
C ASP A 121 -10.50 1.87 10.04
N PRO A 122 -11.81 1.52 10.03
CA PRO A 122 -12.66 1.72 8.87
C PRO A 122 -12.97 3.21 8.62
N ALA A 123 -12.64 4.07 9.56
CA ALA A 123 -12.92 5.50 9.52
C ALA A 123 -11.65 6.35 9.30
N ILE A 124 -10.53 5.71 9.02
CA ILE A 124 -9.26 6.41 8.75
C ILE A 124 -9.44 7.40 7.60
N GLU A 125 -8.85 8.58 7.74
CA GLU A 125 -8.85 9.60 6.69
C GLU A 125 -7.46 9.72 6.08
N GLY A 126 -7.41 9.70 4.76
CA GLY A 126 -6.24 10.05 3.98
C GLY A 126 -6.25 11.52 3.56
N GLU A 127 -5.42 11.86 2.59
CA GLU A 127 -5.36 13.20 2.04
C GLU A 127 -6.74 13.69 1.57
N SER A 128 -6.98 14.98 1.77
CA SER A 128 -8.24 15.65 1.40
C SER A 128 -9.49 15.03 2.04
N GLY A 129 -9.34 14.33 3.17
CA GLY A 129 -10.45 13.71 3.88
C GLY A 129 -11.04 12.48 3.19
N VAL A 130 -10.27 11.80 2.35
CA VAL A 130 -10.73 10.57 1.70
C VAL A 130 -10.79 9.44 2.73
N THR A 131 -11.98 8.87 2.93
CA THR A 131 -12.20 7.70 3.80
C THR A 131 -12.25 6.41 2.96
N PRO A 132 -12.05 5.21 3.55
CA PRO A 132 -12.20 3.94 2.84
C PRO A 132 -13.56 3.82 2.14
N LEU A 133 -14.63 4.26 2.80
CA LEU A 133 -15.97 4.21 2.21
C LEU A 133 -16.12 5.18 1.04
N SER A 134 -15.64 6.43 1.16
CA SER A 134 -15.67 7.38 0.03
C SER A 134 -14.78 6.91 -1.11
N ARG A 135 -13.64 6.28 -0.79
CA ARG A 135 -12.73 5.68 -1.79
C ARG A 135 -13.40 4.56 -2.57
N ALA A 136 -14.10 3.63 -1.88
CA ALA A 136 -14.83 2.54 -2.53
C ALA A 136 -15.94 3.05 -3.46
N VAL A 137 -16.59 4.16 -3.11
CA VAL A 137 -17.61 4.81 -3.93
C VAL A 137 -17.00 5.56 -5.10
N SER A 138 -15.83 6.20 -4.91
CA SER A 138 -15.16 7.02 -5.93
C SER A 138 -14.06 6.30 -6.72
N ALA A 139 -13.92 5.01 -6.58
CA ALA A 139 -12.80 4.20 -7.10
C ALA A 139 -12.61 4.17 -8.63
N GLY A 140 -13.09 5.18 -9.33
CA GLY A 140 -12.81 5.43 -10.75
C GLY A 140 -12.12 6.75 -11.03
N THR A 141 -11.86 7.56 -10.01
CA THR A 141 -11.34 8.93 -10.16
C THR A 141 -9.97 9.11 -9.52
N ILE A 142 -8.99 8.26 -9.84
CA ILE A 142 -7.62 8.59 -9.49
C ILE A 142 -6.85 8.94 -10.75
N ASN A 143 -6.42 10.22 -10.75
CA ASN A 143 -5.40 10.83 -11.60
C ASN A 143 -5.71 11.03 -13.08
N GLY A 144 -6.13 12.24 -13.39
CA GLY A 144 -5.94 12.90 -14.66
C GLY A 144 -7.23 13.45 -15.26
N PRO A 145 -7.15 14.64 -15.89
CA PRO A 145 -8.29 15.30 -16.55
C PRO A 145 -8.85 14.52 -17.75
N ASP A 146 -8.17 13.46 -18.19
CA ASP A 146 -8.47 12.74 -19.42
C ASP A 146 -9.02 11.32 -19.25
N ARG A 147 -9.34 10.88 -18.02
CA ARG A 147 -9.98 9.57 -17.81
C ARG A 147 -11.46 9.74 -17.46
N PRO A 148 -12.35 9.05 -18.18
CA PRO A 148 -13.78 9.15 -17.92
C PRO A 148 -14.10 8.76 -16.48
N MET A 149 -14.91 9.57 -15.80
CA MET A 149 -15.34 9.46 -14.40
C MET A 149 -16.16 8.19 -14.05
N PHE A 150 -16.02 7.11 -14.81
CA PHE A 150 -16.88 5.93 -14.72
C PHE A 150 -16.10 4.66 -14.33
N GLY A 151 -15.26 4.76 -13.31
CA GLY A 151 -14.84 3.57 -12.58
C GLY A 151 -16.01 3.16 -11.69
N GLY A 152 -16.61 1.99 -11.94
CA GLY A 152 -17.80 1.55 -11.21
C GLY A 152 -17.58 1.53 -9.70
N CYS A 153 -18.63 1.89 -8.96
CA CYS A 153 -18.65 1.83 -7.51
C CYS A 153 -18.34 0.41 -7.04
N ARG A 154 -17.48 0.28 -6.05
CA ARG A 154 -17.06 -1.00 -5.46
C ARG A 154 -18.13 -1.49 -4.48
N VAL A 155 -19.26 -1.99 -5.00
CA VAL A 155 -20.43 -2.36 -4.21
C VAL A 155 -20.08 -3.37 -3.11
N GLU A 156 -19.27 -4.40 -3.42
CA GLU A 156 -18.91 -5.42 -2.44
C GLU A 156 -17.94 -4.88 -1.38
N THR A 157 -17.05 -3.97 -1.74
CA THR A 157 -16.20 -3.25 -0.78
C THR A 157 -17.02 -2.37 0.16
N VAL A 158 -18.00 -1.63 -0.40
CA VAL A 158 -18.97 -0.84 0.39
C VAL A 158 -19.75 -1.73 1.33
N ARG A 159 -20.21 -2.89 0.84
CA ARG A 159 -20.91 -3.89 1.66
C ARG A 159 -20.04 -4.38 2.82
N ALA A 160 -18.78 -4.74 2.56
CA ALA A 160 -17.84 -5.22 3.57
C ALA A 160 -17.62 -4.15 4.66
N LEU A 161 -17.39 -2.90 4.27
CA LEU A 161 -17.19 -1.78 5.20
C LEU A 161 -18.44 -1.53 6.07
N LEU A 162 -19.64 -1.48 5.46
CA LEU A 162 -20.89 -1.24 6.16
C LEU A 162 -21.36 -2.43 7.02
N SER A 163 -20.98 -3.65 6.65
CA SER A 163 -21.22 -4.83 7.48
C SER A 163 -20.37 -4.83 8.74
N HIS A 164 -19.17 -4.24 8.66
CA HIS A 164 -18.27 -4.08 9.81
C HIS A 164 -18.74 -2.94 10.73
N ASP A 165 -19.06 -1.78 10.16
CA ASP A 165 -19.60 -0.63 10.89
C ASP A 165 -20.67 0.12 10.06
N PRO A 166 -21.96 -0.10 10.36
CA PRO A 166 -23.05 0.58 9.66
C PRO A 166 -23.08 2.11 9.85
N ALA A 167 -22.44 2.64 10.91
CA ALA A 167 -22.43 4.07 11.17
C ALA A 167 -21.59 4.86 10.17
N LEU A 168 -20.68 4.19 9.45
CA LEU A 168 -19.82 4.82 8.42
C LEU A 168 -20.65 5.53 7.33
N ARG A 169 -21.87 5.07 7.04
CA ARG A 169 -22.75 5.68 6.02
C ARG A 169 -23.04 7.14 6.29
N LEU A 170 -23.16 7.53 7.58
CA LEU A 170 -23.49 8.89 8.02
C LEU A 170 -22.25 9.69 8.44
N LYS A 171 -21.11 9.01 8.64
CA LYS A 171 -19.89 9.68 9.08
C LYS A 171 -19.44 10.68 8.02
N ARG A 172 -19.24 11.92 8.45
CA ARG A 172 -18.67 12.98 7.60
C ARG A 172 -17.16 12.97 7.74
N ASN A 173 -16.48 13.17 6.62
CA ASN A 173 -15.04 13.38 6.60
C ASN A 173 -14.69 14.83 7.00
N SER A 174 -13.41 15.13 7.08
CA SER A 174 -12.88 16.47 7.40
C SER A 174 -13.36 17.56 6.43
N ALA A 175 -13.72 17.20 5.20
CA ALA A 175 -14.31 18.10 4.19
C ALA A 175 -15.84 18.24 4.33
N GLY A 176 -16.47 17.63 5.34
CA GLY A 176 -17.91 17.66 5.59
C GLY A 176 -18.75 16.74 4.71
N ASN A 177 -18.15 15.93 3.85
CA ASN A 177 -18.84 15.01 2.95
C ASN A 177 -19.00 13.63 3.60
N ASN A 178 -20.09 12.94 3.27
CA ASN A 178 -20.32 11.54 3.64
C ASN A 178 -20.41 10.64 2.40
N ALA A 179 -20.51 9.32 2.64
CA ALA A 179 -20.58 8.35 1.55
C ALA A 179 -21.82 8.54 0.65
N ILE A 180 -22.93 9.00 1.21
CA ILE A 180 -24.16 9.30 0.45
C ILE A 180 -23.93 10.41 -0.57
N TRP A 181 -23.26 11.49 -0.15
CA TRP A 181 -22.90 12.60 -1.03
C TRP A 181 -22.05 12.09 -2.22
N TRP A 182 -21.04 11.27 -1.95
CA TRP A 182 -20.20 10.69 -2.99
C TRP A 182 -20.98 9.74 -3.90
N ALA A 183 -21.85 8.88 -3.34
CA ALA A 183 -22.66 7.95 -4.12
C ALA A 183 -23.64 8.67 -5.06
N ARG A 184 -24.25 9.78 -4.61
CA ARG A 184 -25.09 10.63 -5.44
C ARG A 184 -24.29 11.34 -6.53
N PHE A 185 -23.14 11.90 -6.18
CA PHE A 185 -22.24 12.58 -7.12
C PHE A 185 -21.78 11.64 -8.23
N GLN A 186 -21.40 10.40 -7.88
CA GLN A 186 -20.95 9.37 -8.80
C GLN A 186 -22.11 8.60 -9.50
N ARG A 187 -23.35 8.91 -9.16
CA ARG A 187 -24.55 8.21 -9.66
C ARG A 187 -24.55 6.71 -9.41
N CYS A 188 -24.06 6.30 -8.24
CA CYS A 188 -23.94 4.90 -7.81
C CYS A 188 -25.27 4.37 -7.26
N GLY A 189 -26.23 4.07 -8.12
CA GLY A 189 -27.57 3.61 -7.70
C GLY A 189 -27.55 2.36 -6.83
N ASP A 190 -26.65 1.40 -7.08
CA ASP A 190 -26.53 0.19 -6.27
C ASP A 190 -26.03 0.49 -4.87
N VAL A 191 -25.07 1.40 -4.74
CA VAL A 191 -24.56 1.86 -3.45
C VAL A 191 -25.64 2.64 -2.70
N LEU A 192 -26.39 3.53 -3.36
CA LEU A 192 -27.48 4.28 -2.73
C LEU A 192 -28.53 3.33 -2.15
N ARG A 193 -28.95 2.30 -2.89
CA ARG A 193 -29.84 1.25 -2.39
C ARG A 193 -29.26 0.51 -1.19
N LEU A 194 -27.97 0.23 -1.20
CA LEU A 194 -27.28 -0.45 -0.09
C LEU A 194 -27.21 0.41 1.17
N ILE A 195 -27.13 1.74 1.04
CA ILE A 195 -27.04 2.68 2.15
C ILE A 195 -28.45 3.03 2.70
N GLY A 196 -29.52 2.63 1.99
CA GLY A 196 -30.91 2.82 2.41
C GLY A 196 -31.52 4.13 1.89
N GLU A 197 -31.13 4.58 0.70
CA GLU A 197 -31.71 5.70 -0.06
C GLU A 197 -32.37 5.29 -1.38
#